data_1abf29ae4367ca466ba687790eb02f31
#
_entry.id   1abf29ae4367ca466ba687790eb02f31
#
_cell.length_a   1.000
_cell.length_b   1.000
_cell.length_c   1.000
_cell.angle_alpha   90.00
_cell.angle_beta   90.00
_cell.angle_gamma   90.00
#
_symmetry.space_group_name_H-M   'P 1'
#
loop_
_entity.id
_entity.type
_entity.pdbx_description
1 polymer ?
#
loop_
_entity_poly.entity_id
_entity_poly.type
_entity_poly.pdbx_seq_one_letter_code
_entity_poly.pdbx_strand_id
1 'polypeptide(L)'
;MTKIDSPKKIPSVDRLLQDPDSLSFIESHGVVLVSNCIKSVLSEARIQIISGEKVSYSSILRNLSKEILRAAQPSLRPVINLTGTVLHTNLGRAALPDTAINAIAKVARSASNLEFDLETGKRGDRYKHTEDLICKLTGAESALVVNNNAAAVLLTLNSLAKRKEVPVSRGELIEIGGAFRMPDIMSQAGCKLVEVGTTNRTHASDFKLVIGPRTALLMKVHSSNFQIKGFTSEVPEKILAKLAHRNNLPFITDLGSGNLLDMESYQLPHEGTVAQALKNGADLVTFSGDKLLGGPQAGIIAGRIDLIEKLKHSPLLRALRPDKITLAALEAVLVLYMNPARLANELPTL
;
A
#
# COMPACT_ATOMS: atom_id res chain seq x y z
N MET A 1 -46.94 -2.55 -28.87
CA MET A 1 -45.87 -3.29 -28.15
C MET A 1 -46.24 -4.75 -28.14
N THR A 2 -45.50 -5.61 -28.80
CA THR A 2 -45.82 -7.06 -28.94
C THR A 2 -45.61 -7.74 -27.60
N LYS A 3 -46.70 -8.21 -26.99
CA LYS A 3 -46.64 -9.00 -25.73
C LYS A 3 -46.11 -10.40 -26.05
N ILE A 4 -45.22 -10.87 -25.19
CA ILE A 4 -44.67 -12.21 -25.20
C ILE A 4 -45.33 -12.99 -24.07
N ASP A 5 -46.26 -13.88 -24.40
CA ASP A 5 -47.12 -14.61 -23.46
C ASP A 5 -46.73 -16.10 -23.34
N SER A 6 -45.72 -16.52 -24.10
CA SER A 6 -45.26 -17.90 -24.13
C SER A 6 -43.73 -17.96 -24.29
N PRO A 7 -43.06 -18.91 -23.63
CA PRO A 7 -41.62 -19.12 -23.81
C PRO A 7 -41.18 -19.39 -25.27
N LYS A 8 -42.08 -19.93 -26.11
CA LYS A 8 -41.83 -20.16 -27.53
C LYS A 8 -41.75 -18.88 -28.36
N LYS A 9 -42.33 -17.75 -27.87
CA LYS A 9 -42.31 -16.46 -28.58
C LYS A 9 -41.12 -15.56 -28.16
N ILE A 10 -40.26 -16.02 -27.25
CA ILE A 10 -39.05 -15.31 -26.89
C ILE A 10 -38.11 -15.25 -28.08
N PRO A 11 -37.51 -14.09 -28.40
CA PRO A 11 -36.56 -13.97 -29.50
C PRO A 11 -35.36 -14.89 -29.32
N SER A 12 -34.79 -15.36 -30.43
CA SER A 12 -33.54 -16.11 -30.39
C SER A 12 -32.36 -15.19 -30.04
N VAL A 13 -31.24 -15.78 -29.56
CA VAL A 13 -29.99 -15.06 -29.32
C VAL A 13 -29.53 -14.37 -30.61
N ASP A 14 -29.56 -15.07 -31.76
CA ASP A 14 -29.11 -14.53 -33.04
C ASP A 14 -29.93 -13.32 -33.46
N ARG A 15 -31.26 -13.36 -33.25
CA ARG A 15 -32.12 -12.22 -33.53
C ARG A 15 -31.77 -10.99 -32.71
N LEU A 16 -31.45 -11.16 -31.42
CA LEU A 16 -31.05 -10.05 -30.56
C LEU A 16 -29.64 -9.56 -30.86
N LEU A 17 -28.73 -10.43 -31.33
CA LEU A 17 -27.40 -9.99 -31.77
C LEU A 17 -27.44 -9.13 -33.02
N GLN A 18 -28.50 -9.28 -33.87
CA GLN A 18 -28.71 -8.47 -35.07
C GLN A 18 -29.54 -7.20 -34.82
N ASP A 19 -30.04 -7.00 -33.60
CA ASP A 19 -30.76 -5.79 -33.24
C ASP A 19 -29.82 -4.56 -33.26
N PRO A 20 -30.24 -3.41 -33.82
CA PRO A 20 -29.40 -2.20 -33.92
C PRO A 20 -28.79 -1.76 -32.58
N ASP A 21 -29.56 -1.85 -31.51
CA ASP A 21 -29.04 -1.49 -30.14
C ASP A 21 -27.93 -2.47 -29.72
N SER A 22 -28.09 -3.76 -30.01
CA SER A 22 -27.09 -4.79 -29.71
C SER A 22 -25.81 -4.63 -30.53
N LEU A 23 -25.93 -4.23 -31.80
CA LEU A 23 -24.78 -4.01 -32.69
C LEU A 23 -23.88 -2.88 -32.13
N SER A 24 -24.45 -1.79 -31.65
CA SER A 24 -23.69 -0.71 -30.99
C SER A 24 -22.94 -1.21 -29.75
N PHE A 25 -23.56 -2.06 -28.94
CA PHE A 25 -22.90 -2.67 -27.79
C PHE A 25 -21.82 -3.68 -28.18
N ILE A 26 -22.01 -4.42 -29.27
CA ILE A 26 -21.00 -5.37 -29.80
C ILE A 26 -19.76 -4.60 -30.25
N GLU A 27 -19.93 -3.47 -30.94
CA GLU A 27 -18.82 -2.63 -31.37
C GLU A 27 -18.00 -2.11 -30.16
N SER A 28 -18.69 -1.71 -29.08
CA SER A 28 -18.07 -1.11 -27.89
C SER A 28 -17.49 -2.14 -26.92
N HIS A 29 -18.14 -3.32 -26.76
CA HIS A 29 -17.86 -4.26 -25.67
C HIS A 29 -17.56 -5.70 -26.15
N GLY A 30 -17.67 -5.96 -27.44
CA GLY A 30 -17.41 -7.26 -28.04
C GLY A 30 -18.59 -8.23 -27.97
N VAL A 31 -18.65 -9.10 -28.98
CA VAL A 31 -19.76 -10.07 -29.19
C VAL A 31 -19.90 -11.07 -28.04
N VAL A 32 -18.80 -11.44 -27.36
CA VAL A 32 -18.82 -12.46 -26.30
C VAL A 32 -19.58 -11.94 -25.08
N LEU A 33 -19.30 -10.71 -24.63
CA LEU A 33 -19.99 -10.09 -23.51
C LEU A 33 -21.48 -9.91 -23.83
N VAL A 34 -21.81 -9.34 -24.98
CA VAL A 34 -23.20 -9.09 -25.39
C VAL A 34 -23.99 -10.39 -25.51
N SER A 35 -23.43 -11.43 -26.11
CA SER A 35 -24.06 -12.75 -26.23
C SER A 35 -24.36 -13.38 -24.86
N ASN A 36 -23.44 -13.26 -23.91
CA ASN A 36 -23.66 -13.77 -22.54
C ASN A 36 -24.76 -13.01 -21.82
N CYS A 37 -24.80 -11.68 -21.93
CA CYS A 37 -25.88 -10.85 -21.39
C CYS A 37 -27.24 -11.19 -22.04
N ILE A 38 -27.28 -11.40 -23.35
CA ILE A 38 -28.52 -11.83 -24.05
C ILE A 38 -29.01 -13.17 -23.47
N LYS A 39 -28.14 -14.16 -23.30
CA LYS A 39 -28.51 -15.47 -22.74
C LYS A 39 -29.06 -15.33 -21.34
N SER A 40 -28.45 -14.52 -20.49
CA SER A 40 -28.91 -14.23 -19.12
C SER A 40 -30.30 -13.60 -19.13
N VAL A 41 -30.52 -12.51 -19.86
CA VAL A 41 -31.78 -11.79 -19.94
C VAL A 41 -32.90 -12.65 -20.53
N LEU A 42 -32.61 -13.48 -21.54
CA LEU A 42 -33.61 -14.42 -22.12
C LEU A 42 -33.96 -15.53 -21.13
N SER A 43 -33.02 -15.99 -20.31
CA SER A 43 -33.28 -16.94 -19.23
C SER A 43 -34.23 -16.37 -18.18
N GLU A 44 -33.99 -15.15 -17.72
CA GLU A 44 -34.86 -14.43 -16.79
C GLU A 44 -36.25 -14.19 -17.40
N ALA A 45 -36.31 -13.74 -18.65
CA ALA A 45 -37.58 -13.56 -19.34
C ALA A 45 -38.41 -14.86 -19.46
N ARG A 46 -37.77 -16.04 -19.61
CA ARG A 46 -38.46 -17.34 -19.57
C ARG A 46 -39.06 -17.64 -18.22
N ILE A 47 -38.31 -17.38 -17.13
CA ILE A 47 -38.78 -17.58 -15.77
C ILE A 47 -40.00 -16.68 -15.50
N GLN A 48 -39.92 -15.40 -15.85
CA GLN A 48 -41.00 -14.42 -15.69
C GLN A 48 -42.28 -14.84 -16.44
N ILE A 49 -42.18 -15.33 -17.67
CA ILE A 49 -43.33 -15.81 -18.44
C ILE A 49 -43.95 -17.06 -17.81
N ILE A 50 -43.13 -17.98 -17.29
CA ILE A 50 -43.62 -19.19 -16.64
C ILE A 50 -44.35 -18.83 -15.32
N SER A 51 -43.89 -17.81 -14.61
CA SER A 51 -44.59 -17.32 -13.38
C SER A 51 -45.81 -16.44 -13.69
N GLY A 52 -46.18 -16.26 -14.95
CA GLY A 52 -47.39 -15.51 -15.34
C GLY A 52 -47.17 -14.00 -15.51
N GLU A 53 -45.92 -13.53 -15.44
CA GLU A 53 -45.59 -12.12 -15.65
C GLU A 53 -45.67 -11.72 -17.13
N LYS A 54 -45.96 -10.45 -17.38
CA LYS A 54 -46.04 -9.91 -18.74
C LYS A 54 -44.67 -9.42 -19.20
N VAL A 55 -44.09 -10.07 -20.18
CA VAL A 55 -42.83 -9.67 -20.84
C VAL A 55 -43.12 -9.07 -22.23
N SER A 56 -42.38 -8.04 -22.60
CA SER A 56 -42.43 -7.42 -23.95
C SER A 56 -41.04 -7.40 -24.57
N TYR A 57 -40.99 -7.32 -25.93
CA TYR A 57 -39.70 -7.16 -26.62
C TYR A 57 -38.91 -5.92 -26.13
N SER A 58 -39.61 -4.81 -25.94
CA SER A 58 -38.99 -3.58 -25.41
C SER A 58 -38.48 -3.73 -23.97
N SER A 59 -39.13 -4.56 -23.12
CA SER A 59 -38.61 -4.84 -21.78
C SER A 59 -37.35 -5.71 -21.84
N ILE A 60 -37.29 -6.66 -22.77
CA ILE A 60 -36.08 -7.47 -22.99
C ILE A 60 -34.91 -6.59 -23.42
N LEU A 61 -35.08 -5.70 -24.41
CA LEU A 61 -34.02 -4.78 -24.85
C LEU A 61 -33.56 -3.84 -23.73
N ARG A 62 -34.49 -3.28 -22.95
CA ARG A 62 -34.16 -2.43 -21.82
C ARG A 62 -33.36 -3.17 -20.75
N ASN A 63 -33.74 -4.41 -20.43
CA ASN A 63 -33.03 -5.24 -19.46
C ASN A 63 -31.65 -5.65 -20.01
N LEU A 64 -31.56 -5.92 -21.33
CA LEU A 64 -30.32 -6.22 -22.02
C LEU A 64 -29.33 -5.04 -21.91
N SER A 65 -29.78 -3.82 -22.22
CA SER A 65 -28.94 -2.63 -22.09
C SER A 65 -28.43 -2.43 -20.67
N LYS A 66 -29.30 -2.61 -19.65
CA LYS A 66 -28.91 -2.54 -18.25
C LYS A 66 -27.86 -3.61 -17.88
N GLU A 67 -28.09 -4.83 -18.32
CA GLU A 67 -27.18 -5.95 -17.99
C GLU A 67 -25.83 -5.79 -18.68
N ILE A 68 -25.78 -5.33 -19.94
CA ILE A 68 -24.52 -5.05 -20.63
C ILE A 68 -23.78 -3.93 -19.93
N LEU A 69 -24.43 -2.80 -19.61
CA LEU A 69 -23.80 -1.69 -18.90
C LEU A 69 -23.29 -2.14 -17.53
N ARG A 70 -24.03 -2.98 -16.81
CA ARG A 70 -23.58 -3.57 -15.54
C ARG A 70 -22.37 -4.47 -15.71
N ALA A 71 -22.40 -5.37 -16.70
CA ALA A 71 -21.33 -6.34 -16.96
C ALA A 71 -20.06 -5.67 -17.52
N ALA A 72 -20.19 -4.55 -18.23
CA ALA A 72 -19.09 -3.79 -18.79
C ALA A 72 -18.41 -2.85 -17.75
N GLN A 73 -19.07 -2.60 -16.61
CA GLN A 73 -18.48 -1.74 -15.59
C GLN A 73 -17.27 -2.40 -14.93
N PRO A 74 -16.15 -1.68 -14.77
CA PRO A 74 -15.03 -2.14 -13.95
C PRO A 74 -15.49 -2.45 -12.53
N SER A 75 -14.99 -3.53 -11.94
CA SER A 75 -15.26 -3.88 -10.54
C SER A 75 -14.62 -2.89 -9.57
N LEU A 76 -13.42 -2.38 -9.88
CA LEU A 76 -12.75 -1.33 -9.14
C LEU A 76 -13.22 0.04 -9.65
N ARG A 77 -13.88 0.79 -8.77
CA ARG A 77 -14.52 2.06 -9.11
C ARG A 77 -14.22 3.13 -8.07
N PRO A 78 -14.14 4.41 -8.47
CA PRO A 78 -14.08 5.53 -7.52
C PRO A 78 -15.30 5.51 -6.60
N VAL A 79 -15.06 5.82 -5.33
CA VAL A 79 -16.11 5.98 -4.30
C VAL A 79 -15.88 7.29 -3.55
N ILE A 80 -16.93 7.81 -2.93
CA ILE A 80 -16.84 8.98 -2.05
C ILE A 80 -16.58 8.47 -0.64
N ASN A 81 -15.48 8.89 -0.02
CA ASN A 81 -15.17 8.56 1.36
C ASN A 81 -15.94 9.48 2.33
N LEU A 82 -16.92 8.94 3.00
CA LEU A 82 -17.73 9.62 4.02
C LEU A 82 -17.52 9.02 5.43
N THR A 83 -16.42 8.31 5.65
CA THR A 83 -16.17 7.60 6.92
C THR A 83 -15.67 8.49 8.04
N GLY A 84 -15.27 9.73 7.78
CA GLY A 84 -14.62 10.61 8.75
C GLY A 84 -13.14 10.33 8.95
N THR A 85 -12.56 9.40 8.20
CA THR A 85 -11.12 9.05 8.25
C THR A 85 -10.48 9.38 6.91
N VAL A 86 -9.42 10.20 6.90
CA VAL A 86 -8.74 10.60 5.66
C VAL A 86 -8.15 9.39 4.94
N LEU A 87 -7.49 8.50 5.67
CA LEU A 87 -6.84 7.29 5.15
C LEU A 87 -7.60 6.04 5.59
N HIS A 88 -8.56 5.60 4.79
CA HIS A 88 -9.32 4.40 5.10
C HIS A 88 -8.73 3.18 4.38
N THR A 89 -8.36 2.14 5.12
CA THR A 89 -7.66 0.95 4.61
C THR A 89 -8.41 0.27 3.47
N ASN A 90 -9.75 0.13 3.59
CA ASN A 90 -10.56 -0.58 2.59
C ASN A 90 -10.96 0.30 1.40
N LEU A 91 -10.67 1.60 1.43
CA LEU A 91 -11.00 2.55 0.36
C LEU A 91 -9.76 2.99 -0.46
N GLY A 92 -8.69 2.21 -0.42
CA GLY A 92 -7.51 2.42 -1.26
C GLY A 92 -6.44 3.32 -0.63
N ARG A 93 -6.64 3.80 0.61
CA ARG A 93 -5.71 4.68 1.36
C ARG A 93 -5.54 6.05 0.69
N ALA A 94 -4.28 6.55 0.54
CA ALA A 94 -4.03 7.87 -0.02
C ALA A 94 -4.40 7.96 -1.50
N ALA A 95 -5.13 9.01 -1.88
CA ALA A 95 -5.27 9.39 -3.27
C ALA A 95 -3.96 10.02 -3.76
N LEU A 96 -3.62 9.77 -5.02
CA LEU A 96 -2.41 10.33 -5.62
C LEU A 96 -2.66 11.77 -6.12
N PRO A 97 -1.67 12.67 -5.98
CA PRO A 97 -1.73 13.98 -6.61
C PRO A 97 -1.62 13.86 -8.14
N ASP A 98 -2.15 14.84 -8.87
CA ASP A 98 -2.14 14.87 -10.34
C ASP A 98 -0.74 14.75 -10.92
N THR A 99 0.27 15.30 -10.25
CA THR A 99 1.68 15.18 -10.63
C THR A 99 2.13 13.71 -10.68
N ALA A 100 1.72 12.90 -9.73
CA ALA A 100 2.02 11.47 -9.68
C ALA A 100 1.23 10.69 -10.75
N ILE A 101 -0.05 11.00 -10.95
CA ILE A 101 -0.89 10.38 -12.00
C ILE A 101 -0.29 10.64 -13.38
N ASN A 102 0.14 11.86 -13.65
CA ASN A 102 0.79 12.24 -14.91
C ASN A 102 2.13 11.53 -15.11
N ALA A 103 2.93 11.38 -14.05
CA ALA A 103 4.18 10.63 -14.09
C ALA A 103 3.92 9.14 -14.43
N ILE A 104 2.93 8.51 -13.81
CA ILE A 104 2.48 7.14 -14.14
C ILE A 104 2.12 7.04 -15.62
N ALA A 105 1.24 7.92 -16.11
CA ALA A 105 0.78 7.90 -17.50
C ALA A 105 1.94 8.04 -18.50
N LYS A 106 2.92 8.90 -18.20
CA LYS A 106 4.11 9.12 -19.02
C LYS A 106 4.97 7.86 -19.14
N VAL A 107 5.33 7.22 -18.02
CA VAL A 107 6.22 6.04 -18.06
C VAL A 107 5.49 4.76 -18.49
N ALA A 108 4.16 4.70 -18.29
CA ALA A 108 3.37 3.54 -18.72
C ALA A 108 3.31 3.40 -20.24
N ARG A 109 3.30 4.52 -20.97
CA ARG A 109 3.13 4.54 -22.44
C ARG A 109 4.39 4.14 -23.22
N SER A 110 5.56 4.06 -22.58
CA SER A 110 6.83 3.84 -23.30
C SER A 110 7.79 2.95 -22.51
N ALA A 111 8.90 2.57 -23.18
CA ALA A 111 10.08 2.08 -22.47
C ALA A 111 10.64 3.20 -21.57
N SER A 112 11.28 2.82 -20.48
CA SER A 112 11.88 3.76 -19.53
C SER A 112 13.27 3.29 -19.11
N ASN A 113 14.05 4.20 -18.56
CA ASN A 113 15.39 3.97 -18.04
C ASN A 113 15.41 3.32 -16.64
N LEU A 114 14.42 2.51 -16.30
CA LEU A 114 14.24 1.93 -14.97
C LEU A 114 15.52 1.30 -14.38
N GLU A 115 16.25 0.54 -15.18
CA GLU A 115 17.55 -0.07 -14.81
C GLU A 115 18.61 0.26 -15.90
N PHE A 116 18.56 1.46 -16.45
CA PHE A 116 19.48 1.89 -17.49
C PHE A 116 19.98 3.31 -17.18
N ASP A 117 21.28 3.45 -17.10
CA ASP A 117 21.95 4.73 -16.90
C ASP A 117 22.14 5.42 -18.27
N LEU A 118 21.46 6.55 -18.45
CA LEU A 118 21.45 7.29 -19.71
C LEU A 118 22.79 7.99 -20.00
N GLU A 119 23.60 8.30 -18.98
CA GLU A 119 24.88 8.97 -19.14
C GLU A 119 25.98 7.99 -19.55
N THR A 120 26.00 6.82 -18.88
CA THR A 120 27.03 5.82 -19.09
C THR A 120 26.69 4.78 -20.15
N GLY A 121 25.41 4.67 -20.54
CA GLY A 121 24.89 3.64 -21.45
C GLY A 121 24.93 2.22 -20.88
N LYS A 122 25.08 2.07 -19.56
CA LYS A 122 25.19 0.79 -18.85
C LYS A 122 23.97 0.48 -18.01
N ARG A 123 23.95 -0.72 -17.43
CA ARG A 123 22.93 -1.09 -16.46
C ARG A 123 23.01 -0.19 -15.23
N GLY A 124 21.90 0.47 -14.92
CA GLY A 124 21.69 1.29 -13.72
C GLY A 124 20.99 0.53 -12.59
N ASP A 125 20.84 1.23 -11.47
CA ASP A 125 20.09 0.77 -10.31
C ASP A 125 18.74 1.50 -10.24
N ARG A 126 17.63 0.75 -10.19
CA ARG A 126 16.28 1.32 -10.11
C ARG A 126 16.03 2.17 -8.87
N TYR A 127 16.75 1.93 -7.78
CA TYR A 127 16.54 2.62 -6.51
C TYR A 127 17.06 4.06 -6.55
N LYS A 128 18.00 4.38 -7.41
CA LYS A 128 18.53 5.74 -7.60
C LYS A 128 17.48 6.78 -7.97
N HIS A 129 16.38 6.35 -8.63
CA HIS A 129 15.29 7.28 -8.98
C HIS A 129 14.60 7.92 -7.76
N THR A 130 14.69 7.31 -6.58
CA THR A 130 14.02 7.78 -5.37
C THR A 130 14.95 7.95 -4.18
N GLU A 131 16.10 7.27 -4.15
CA GLU A 131 17.04 7.23 -3.02
C GLU A 131 17.49 8.63 -2.60
N ASP A 132 18.00 9.44 -3.54
CA ASP A 132 18.51 10.79 -3.25
C ASP A 132 17.43 11.71 -2.67
N LEU A 133 16.21 11.62 -3.17
CA LEU A 133 15.08 12.41 -2.67
C LEU A 133 14.70 12.00 -1.26
N ILE A 134 14.62 10.69 -0.99
CA ILE A 134 14.33 10.17 0.35
C ILE A 134 15.41 10.62 1.33
N CYS A 135 16.69 10.49 0.96
CA CYS A 135 17.80 10.89 1.81
C CYS A 135 17.76 12.40 2.11
N LYS A 136 17.50 13.26 1.11
CA LYS A 136 17.35 14.71 1.31
C LYS A 136 16.20 15.07 2.25
N LEU A 137 15.06 14.39 2.15
CA LEU A 137 13.87 14.67 2.95
C LEU A 137 13.95 14.13 4.37
N THR A 138 14.68 13.04 4.57
CA THR A 138 14.73 12.34 5.88
C THR A 138 16.02 12.54 6.64
N GLY A 139 17.11 12.93 5.96
CA GLY A 139 18.45 12.96 6.54
C GLY A 139 19.12 11.59 6.63
N ALA A 140 18.56 10.55 5.97
CA ALA A 140 19.16 9.22 5.91
C ALA A 140 20.44 9.21 5.03
N GLU A 141 21.35 8.29 5.32
CA GLU A 141 22.57 8.07 4.51
C GLU A 141 22.26 7.34 3.19
N SER A 142 21.29 6.42 3.21
CA SER A 142 20.83 5.65 2.06
C SER A 142 19.37 5.22 2.26
N ALA A 143 18.71 4.84 1.17
CA ALA A 143 17.34 4.37 1.21
C ALA A 143 17.07 3.28 0.17
N LEU A 144 16.08 2.44 0.47
CA LEU A 144 15.63 1.35 -0.38
C LEU A 144 14.10 1.34 -0.45
N VAL A 145 13.55 1.11 -1.64
CA VAL A 145 12.11 1.03 -1.84
C VAL A 145 11.71 -0.39 -2.23
N VAL A 146 10.67 -0.89 -1.57
CA VAL A 146 10.03 -2.19 -1.84
C VAL A 146 8.53 -2.00 -2.05
N ASN A 147 7.80 -3.04 -2.39
CA ASN A 147 6.40 -2.94 -2.84
C ASN A 147 5.39 -2.55 -1.73
N ASN A 148 5.69 -2.72 -0.44
CA ASN A 148 4.89 -2.22 0.69
C ASN A 148 5.68 -2.29 2.01
N ASN A 149 5.16 -1.67 3.09
CA ASN A 149 5.86 -1.63 4.37
C ASN A 149 5.99 -3.01 5.04
N ALA A 150 5.04 -3.92 4.87
CA ALA A 150 5.18 -5.29 5.36
C ALA A 150 6.39 -6.00 4.75
N ALA A 151 6.64 -5.78 3.45
CA ALA A 151 7.82 -6.26 2.74
C ALA A 151 9.11 -5.58 3.24
N ALA A 152 9.05 -4.29 3.60
CA ALA A 152 10.18 -3.58 4.19
C ALA A 152 10.59 -4.19 5.52
N VAL A 153 9.64 -4.42 6.41
CA VAL A 153 9.86 -5.09 7.71
C VAL A 153 10.38 -6.51 7.50
N LEU A 154 9.73 -7.31 6.64
CA LEU A 154 10.13 -8.68 6.32
C LEU A 154 11.58 -8.75 5.80
N LEU A 155 11.92 -7.91 4.82
CA LEU A 155 13.27 -7.85 4.24
C LEU A 155 14.31 -7.47 5.29
N THR A 156 14.02 -6.44 6.09
CA THR A 156 14.91 -5.95 7.14
C THR A 156 15.21 -7.04 8.17
N LEU A 157 14.18 -7.66 8.71
CA LEU A 157 14.32 -8.71 9.71
C LEU A 157 14.97 -9.98 9.14
N ASN A 158 14.59 -10.41 7.93
CA ASN A 158 15.19 -11.57 7.28
C ASN A 158 16.69 -11.37 7.00
N SER A 159 17.09 -10.16 6.59
CA SER A 159 18.49 -9.86 6.25
C SER A 159 19.37 -9.65 7.47
N LEU A 160 18.85 -9.06 8.57
CA LEU A 160 19.64 -8.63 9.72
C LEU A 160 19.48 -9.56 10.94
N ALA A 161 18.36 -10.27 11.08
CA ALA A 161 18.00 -10.99 12.30
C ALA A 161 17.65 -12.47 12.09
N LYS A 162 17.86 -13.03 10.90
CA LYS A 162 17.53 -14.44 10.62
C LYS A 162 18.19 -15.38 11.62
N ARG A 163 17.38 -16.26 12.24
CA ARG A 163 17.75 -17.22 13.30
C ARG A 163 18.25 -16.57 14.61
N LYS A 164 18.04 -15.26 14.77
CA LYS A 164 18.43 -14.51 15.97
C LYS A 164 17.20 -13.93 16.68
N GLU A 165 17.43 -13.35 17.83
CA GLU A 165 16.41 -12.77 18.70
C GLU A 165 16.23 -11.28 18.43
N VAL A 166 14.96 -10.83 18.44
CA VAL A 166 14.58 -9.43 18.28
C VAL A 166 13.64 -9.05 19.42
N PRO A 167 14.11 -8.29 20.42
CA PRO A 167 13.26 -7.72 21.47
C PRO A 167 12.32 -6.65 20.92
N VAL A 168 11.02 -6.78 21.25
CA VAL A 168 9.95 -5.83 20.94
C VAL A 168 9.05 -5.67 22.15
N SER A 169 8.61 -4.45 22.44
CA SER A 169 7.64 -4.19 23.52
C SER A 169 6.32 -4.93 23.25
N ARG A 170 5.78 -5.59 24.28
CA ARG A 170 4.50 -6.30 24.17
C ARG A 170 3.36 -5.36 23.78
N GLY A 171 3.38 -4.11 24.23
CA GLY A 171 2.41 -3.09 23.82
C GLY A 171 2.53 -2.63 22.36
N GLU A 172 3.61 -3.01 21.66
CA GLU A 172 3.89 -2.66 20.26
C GLU A 172 3.65 -3.82 19.29
N LEU A 173 3.06 -4.94 19.75
CA LEU A 173 2.71 -6.09 18.91
C LEU A 173 1.39 -5.83 18.19
N ILE A 174 1.48 -5.05 17.12
CA ILE A 174 0.33 -4.54 16.37
C ILE A 174 -0.27 -5.57 15.41
N GLU A 175 -1.58 -5.42 15.13
CA GLU A 175 -2.27 -6.01 13.99
C GLU A 175 -2.87 -4.91 13.12
N ILE A 176 -2.62 -4.93 11.82
CA ILE A 176 -3.12 -3.94 10.84
C ILE A 176 -3.80 -4.67 9.67
N GLY A 177 -5.00 -4.20 9.27
CA GLY A 177 -5.67 -4.66 8.06
C GLY A 177 -6.08 -6.14 8.08
N GLY A 178 -6.26 -6.74 9.25
CA GLY A 178 -6.79 -8.10 9.44
C GLY A 178 -5.83 -9.25 9.12
N ALA A 179 -4.62 -8.95 8.62
CA ALA A 179 -3.65 -10.00 8.25
C ALA A 179 -2.20 -9.68 8.61
N PHE A 180 -1.84 -8.41 8.78
CA PHE A 180 -0.48 -8.04 9.18
C PHE A 180 -0.38 -8.05 10.70
N ARG A 181 0.21 -9.10 11.25
CA ARG A 181 0.58 -9.22 12.68
C ARG A 181 2.08 -9.20 12.80
N MET A 182 2.61 -8.32 13.65
CA MET A 182 4.06 -8.23 13.85
C MET A 182 4.69 -9.56 14.24
N PRO A 183 4.15 -10.37 15.17
CA PRO A 183 4.70 -11.69 15.49
C PRO A 183 4.77 -12.65 14.30
N ASP A 184 3.74 -12.65 13.45
CA ASP A 184 3.69 -13.54 12.29
C ASP A 184 4.73 -13.14 11.24
N ILE A 185 4.89 -11.85 10.98
CA ILE A 185 5.92 -11.33 10.07
C ILE A 185 7.33 -11.65 10.59
N MET A 186 7.57 -11.50 11.88
CA MET A 186 8.85 -11.84 12.50
C MET A 186 9.16 -13.34 12.35
N SER A 187 8.16 -14.19 12.56
CA SER A 187 8.26 -15.64 12.35
C SER A 187 8.59 -15.98 10.89
N GLN A 188 7.87 -15.36 9.93
CA GLN A 188 8.13 -15.55 8.49
C GLN A 188 9.50 -15.01 8.06
N ALA A 189 9.98 -13.94 8.69
CA ALA A 189 11.34 -13.43 8.48
C ALA A 189 12.42 -14.41 9.00
N GLY A 190 12.02 -15.41 9.78
CA GLY A 190 12.91 -16.40 10.37
C GLY A 190 13.69 -15.88 11.58
N CYS A 191 13.25 -14.80 12.21
CA CYS A 191 13.78 -14.33 13.49
C CYS A 191 12.90 -14.79 14.67
N LYS A 192 13.42 -14.72 15.86
CA LYS A 192 12.72 -15.06 17.10
C LYS A 192 12.29 -13.79 17.81
N LEU A 193 10.98 -13.57 17.91
CA LEU A 193 10.42 -12.51 18.75
C LEU A 193 10.77 -12.77 20.22
N VAL A 194 11.24 -11.73 20.91
CA VAL A 194 11.38 -11.69 22.37
C VAL A 194 10.49 -10.57 22.88
N GLU A 195 9.34 -10.94 23.46
CA GLU A 195 8.39 -9.98 24.01
C GLU A 195 8.95 -9.36 25.30
N VAL A 196 8.89 -8.03 25.40
CA VAL A 196 9.47 -7.26 26.50
C VAL A 196 8.40 -6.45 27.22
N GLY A 197 8.46 -6.42 28.54
CA GLY A 197 7.51 -5.71 29.38
C GLY A 197 6.11 -6.30 29.41
N THR A 198 5.10 -5.44 29.59
CA THR A 198 3.69 -5.83 29.62
C THR A 198 2.91 -5.03 28.57
N THR A 199 1.61 -5.32 28.43
CA THR A 199 0.75 -4.66 27.41
C THR A 199 0.75 -3.15 27.51
N ASN A 200 0.71 -2.61 28.74
CA ASN A 200 0.58 -1.17 28.99
C ASN A 200 1.85 -0.52 29.56
N ARG A 201 2.83 -1.30 30.00
CA ARG A 201 4.07 -0.75 30.61
C ARG A 201 5.29 -1.53 30.18
N THR A 202 6.22 -0.82 29.56
CA THR A 202 7.55 -1.34 29.21
C THR A 202 8.60 -0.33 29.64
N HIS A 203 9.66 -0.81 30.26
CA HIS A 203 10.77 0.00 30.77
C HIS A 203 12.09 -0.40 30.09
N ALA A 204 13.06 0.52 30.09
CA ALA A 204 14.39 0.24 29.53
C ALA A 204 15.10 -0.94 30.21
N SER A 205 14.81 -1.17 31.51
CA SER A 205 15.30 -2.33 32.27
C SER A 205 14.85 -3.66 31.65
N ASP A 206 13.63 -3.72 31.13
CA ASP A 206 13.06 -4.93 30.57
C ASP A 206 13.80 -5.34 29.29
N PHE A 207 14.11 -4.38 28.42
CA PHE A 207 14.99 -4.62 27.27
C PHE A 207 16.38 -5.06 27.68
N LYS A 208 16.95 -4.43 28.71
CA LYS A 208 18.30 -4.72 29.20
C LYS A 208 18.45 -6.16 29.69
N LEU A 209 17.40 -6.72 30.30
CA LEU A 209 17.39 -8.08 30.82
C LEU A 209 17.43 -9.16 29.72
N VAL A 210 16.93 -8.87 28.51
CA VAL A 210 16.82 -9.85 27.44
C VAL A 210 17.91 -9.73 26.35
N ILE A 211 18.74 -8.67 26.42
CA ILE A 211 19.88 -8.52 25.50
C ILE A 211 20.92 -9.59 25.81
N GLY A 212 21.26 -10.39 24.81
CA GLY A 212 22.25 -11.47 24.92
C GLY A 212 22.96 -11.75 23.60
N PRO A 213 23.82 -12.79 23.57
CA PRO A 213 24.63 -13.12 22.38
C PRO A 213 23.80 -13.46 21.13
N ARG A 214 22.54 -13.84 21.29
CA ARG A 214 21.62 -14.12 20.18
C ARG A 214 20.80 -12.92 19.73
N THR A 215 20.83 -11.80 20.43
CA THR A 215 20.13 -10.60 20.05
C THR A 215 20.76 -10.02 18.78
N ALA A 216 19.94 -9.77 17.75
CA ALA A 216 20.39 -9.22 16.47
C ALA A 216 20.27 -7.72 16.40
N LEU A 217 19.20 -7.18 16.94
CA LEU A 217 18.82 -5.78 16.90
C LEU A 217 17.75 -5.50 17.96
N LEU A 218 17.52 -4.24 18.29
CA LEU A 218 16.33 -3.81 19.04
C LEU A 218 15.34 -3.17 18.06
N MET A 219 14.04 -3.42 18.25
CA MET A 219 13.01 -2.89 17.39
C MET A 219 11.94 -2.16 18.19
N LYS A 220 11.53 -0.99 17.68
CA LYS A 220 10.34 -0.27 18.13
C LYS A 220 9.31 -0.25 17.00
N VAL A 221 8.04 -0.45 17.35
CA VAL A 221 6.93 -0.44 16.40
C VAL A 221 5.92 0.61 16.83
N HIS A 222 5.63 1.55 15.94
CA HIS A 222 4.68 2.61 16.22
C HIS A 222 3.23 2.12 16.11
N SER A 223 2.43 2.38 17.14
CA SER A 223 1.01 2.01 17.22
C SER A 223 0.14 3.03 16.46
N SER A 224 0.16 2.97 15.13
CA SER A 224 -0.53 3.97 14.28
C SER A 224 -2.07 3.84 14.26
N ASN A 225 -2.63 2.71 14.71
CA ASN A 225 -4.06 2.40 14.59
C ASN A 225 -4.79 2.18 15.93
N PHE A 226 -4.11 2.29 17.05
CA PHE A 226 -4.72 2.25 18.39
C PHE A 226 -3.89 3.06 19.39
N GLN A 227 -4.51 3.35 20.55
CA GLN A 227 -3.86 4.02 21.67
C GLN A 227 -4.13 3.25 22.97
N ILE A 228 -3.10 3.11 23.82
CA ILE A 228 -3.24 2.61 25.17
C ILE A 228 -3.28 3.82 26.11
N LYS A 229 -4.36 3.98 26.88
CA LYS A 229 -4.56 5.11 27.79
C LYS A 229 -4.62 4.64 29.23
N GLY A 230 -4.29 5.51 30.19
CA GLY A 230 -4.31 5.26 31.60
C GLY A 230 -2.92 5.11 32.20
N PHE A 231 -2.70 4.07 33.01
CA PHE A 231 -1.39 3.81 33.62
C PHE A 231 -0.44 3.14 32.62
N THR A 232 0.11 3.92 31.71
CA THR A 232 0.98 3.47 30.62
C THR A 232 2.43 3.92 30.82
N SER A 233 3.37 3.19 30.23
CA SER A 233 4.79 3.58 30.13
C SER A 233 5.37 2.93 28.87
N GLU A 234 6.02 3.71 28.03
CA GLU A 234 6.77 3.25 26.88
C GLU A 234 8.23 3.72 26.94
N VAL A 235 9.11 3.05 26.22
CA VAL A 235 10.52 3.44 26.16
C VAL A 235 10.73 4.37 24.96
N PRO A 236 11.17 5.63 25.19
CA PRO A 236 11.48 6.55 24.10
C PRO A 236 12.58 6.02 23.18
N GLU A 237 12.49 6.32 21.87
CA GLU A 237 13.47 5.92 20.85
C GLU A 237 14.91 6.24 21.25
N LYS A 238 15.16 7.46 21.73
CA LYS A 238 16.51 7.90 22.20
C LYS A 238 17.11 6.97 23.26
N ILE A 239 16.28 6.41 24.11
CA ILE A 239 16.74 5.50 25.19
C ILE A 239 17.02 4.12 24.60
N LEU A 240 16.15 3.61 23.71
CA LEU A 240 16.36 2.34 23.02
C LEU A 240 17.59 2.40 22.11
N ALA A 241 17.77 3.46 21.34
CA ALA A 241 18.95 3.68 20.51
C ALA A 241 20.24 3.63 21.34
N LYS A 242 20.29 4.38 22.45
CA LYS A 242 21.46 4.35 23.36
C LYS A 242 21.72 2.96 23.94
N LEU A 243 20.66 2.22 24.27
CA LEU A 243 20.78 0.85 24.78
C LEU A 243 21.30 -0.10 23.71
N ALA A 244 20.77 -0.04 22.50
CA ALA A 244 21.21 -0.84 21.37
C ALA A 244 22.68 -0.58 21.04
N HIS A 245 23.06 0.67 20.85
CA HIS A 245 24.42 1.05 20.46
C HIS A 245 25.47 0.70 21.51
N ARG A 246 25.14 0.80 22.83
CA ARG A 246 26.04 0.31 23.91
C ARG A 246 26.31 -1.18 23.86
N ASN A 247 25.44 -1.95 23.20
CA ASN A 247 25.58 -3.38 23.01
C ASN A 247 26.00 -3.75 21.58
N ASN A 248 26.43 -2.77 20.77
CA ASN A 248 26.80 -2.92 19.35
C ASN A 248 25.69 -3.56 18.50
N LEU A 249 24.43 -3.23 18.83
CA LEU A 249 23.23 -3.69 18.12
C LEU A 249 22.61 -2.54 17.31
N PRO A 250 22.07 -2.79 16.12
CA PRO A 250 21.23 -1.83 15.41
C PRO A 250 19.92 -1.58 16.18
N PHE A 251 19.42 -0.35 16.09
CA PHE A 251 18.08 0.04 16.52
C PHE A 251 17.21 0.38 15.31
N ILE A 252 16.06 -0.28 15.19
CA ILE A 252 15.15 -0.15 14.05
C ILE A 252 13.80 0.35 14.54
N THR A 253 13.24 1.33 13.85
CA THR A 253 11.88 1.82 14.08
C THR A 253 10.99 1.48 12.89
N ASP A 254 9.90 0.73 13.12
CA ASP A 254 8.79 0.64 12.17
C ASP A 254 7.80 1.78 12.47
N LEU A 255 7.91 2.86 11.70
CA LEU A 255 7.04 4.03 11.86
C LEU A 255 5.67 3.78 11.23
N GLY A 256 5.61 3.05 10.13
CA GLY A 256 4.39 2.65 9.44
C GLY A 256 3.59 3.78 8.79
N SER A 257 3.43 4.94 9.44
CA SER A 257 2.60 6.06 8.96
C SER A 257 3.16 6.79 7.74
N GLY A 258 4.47 6.79 7.57
CA GLY A 258 5.14 7.45 6.44
C GLY A 258 5.10 8.98 6.50
N ASN A 259 4.96 9.55 7.70
CA ASN A 259 4.94 10.98 7.87
C ASN A 259 6.35 11.59 7.66
N LEU A 260 6.44 12.59 6.77
CA LEU A 260 7.66 13.37 6.51
C LEU A 260 7.55 14.83 6.97
N LEU A 261 6.37 15.26 7.44
CA LEU A 261 6.07 16.65 7.75
C LEU A 261 5.83 16.83 9.25
N ASP A 262 6.10 18.02 9.73
CA ASP A 262 5.55 18.52 10.97
C ASP A 262 4.06 18.82 10.77
N MET A 263 3.20 17.87 11.16
CA MET A 263 1.74 17.95 10.97
C MET A 263 1.13 19.09 11.80
N GLU A 264 1.75 19.48 12.92
CA GLU A 264 1.28 20.58 13.77
C GLU A 264 1.38 21.93 13.04
N SER A 265 2.32 22.11 12.12
CA SER A 265 2.41 23.29 11.25
C SER A 265 1.22 23.44 10.29
N TYR A 266 0.48 22.35 10.05
CA TYR A 266 -0.77 22.32 9.28
C TYR A 266 -2.02 22.24 10.16
N GLN A 267 -1.90 22.51 11.46
CA GLN A 267 -3.01 22.43 12.45
C GLN A 267 -3.60 21.02 12.58
N LEU A 268 -2.81 20.01 12.28
CA LEU A 268 -3.18 18.60 12.41
C LEU A 268 -2.55 18.00 13.68
N PRO A 269 -3.08 16.88 14.20
CA PRO A 269 -2.51 16.21 15.37
C PRO A 269 -1.04 15.84 15.16
N HIS A 270 -0.27 15.85 16.26
CA HIS A 270 1.12 15.42 16.23
C HIS A 270 1.28 13.99 15.71
N GLU A 271 2.21 13.80 14.79
CA GLU A 271 2.62 12.49 14.28
C GLU A 271 4.13 12.48 14.07
N GLY A 272 4.80 11.44 14.58
CA GLY A 272 6.24 11.32 14.46
C GLY A 272 6.72 11.28 12.99
N THR A 273 7.87 11.91 12.71
CA THR A 273 8.44 11.91 11.37
C THR A 273 9.60 10.94 11.23
N VAL A 274 9.88 10.49 10.00
CA VAL A 274 11.05 9.67 9.68
C VAL A 274 12.35 10.37 10.09
N ALA A 275 12.49 11.65 9.79
CA ALA A 275 13.64 12.47 10.18
C ALA A 275 13.82 12.52 11.71
N GLN A 276 12.72 12.61 12.46
CA GLN A 276 12.77 12.62 13.93
C GLN A 276 13.21 11.26 14.49
N ALA A 277 12.73 10.14 13.92
CA ALA A 277 13.15 8.81 14.34
C ALA A 277 14.66 8.58 14.09
N LEU A 278 15.18 8.99 12.93
CA LEU A 278 16.62 8.95 12.64
C LEU A 278 17.42 9.86 13.60
N LYS A 279 16.96 11.08 13.85
CA LYS A 279 17.59 12.00 14.84
C LYS A 279 17.55 11.45 16.27
N ASN A 280 16.55 10.63 16.59
CA ASN A 280 16.44 9.95 17.89
C ASN A 280 17.38 8.75 17.99
N GLY A 281 18.07 8.38 16.90
CA GLY A 281 19.11 7.37 16.86
C GLY A 281 18.66 6.03 16.22
N ALA A 282 17.54 6.01 15.50
CA ALA A 282 17.22 4.83 14.69
C ALA A 282 18.26 4.64 13.58
N ASP A 283 18.80 3.42 13.47
CA ASP A 283 19.74 3.05 12.41
C ASP A 283 19.01 2.77 11.09
N LEU A 284 17.79 2.25 11.17
CA LEU A 284 16.85 2.12 10.04
C LEU A 284 15.44 2.49 10.50
N VAL A 285 14.69 3.11 9.58
CA VAL A 285 13.27 3.38 9.73
C VAL A 285 12.53 2.75 8.55
N THR A 286 11.45 1.99 8.83
CA THR A 286 10.57 1.44 7.81
C THR A 286 9.23 2.18 7.82
N PHE A 287 8.67 2.48 6.63
CA PHE A 287 7.43 3.24 6.53
C PHE A 287 6.71 3.05 5.19
N SER A 288 5.42 3.40 5.16
CA SER A 288 4.55 3.24 3.99
C SER A 288 4.54 4.48 3.11
N GLY A 289 4.50 4.28 1.79
CA GLY A 289 4.32 5.35 0.81
C GLY A 289 2.86 5.81 0.66
N ASP A 290 1.91 4.93 0.86
CA ASP A 290 0.47 5.11 0.58
C ASP A 290 -0.37 5.54 1.79
N LYS A 291 0.28 6.09 2.82
CA LYS A 291 -0.37 6.66 4.00
C LYS A 291 -0.16 8.18 4.05
N LEU A 292 0.39 8.71 5.15
CA LEU A 292 0.56 10.16 5.33
C LEU A 292 1.53 10.79 4.32
N LEU A 293 2.47 10.00 3.76
CA LEU A 293 3.29 10.45 2.65
C LEU A 293 2.45 10.83 1.41
N GLY A 294 1.25 10.26 1.23
CA GLY A 294 0.38 10.59 0.10
C GLY A 294 0.84 10.07 -1.25
N GLY A 295 1.71 9.07 -1.25
CA GLY A 295 2.25 8.43 -2.44
C GLY A 295 1.56 7.12 -2.83
N PRO A 296 2.16 6.36 -3.77
CA PRO A 296 1.69 5.03 -4.14
C PRO A 296 1.99 4.02 -3.04
N GLN A 297 1.36 2.82 -3.14
CA GLN A 297 1.75 1.71 -2.28
C GLN A 297 3.23 1.38 -2.50
N ALA A 298 4.01 1.62 -1.47
CA ALA A 298 5.43 1.32 -1.38
C ALA A 298 5.82 1.11 0.08
N GLY A 299 6.86 0.32 0.32
CA GLY A 299 7.57 0.26 1.58
C GLY A 299 8.92 0.94 1.42
N ILE A 300 9.25 1.82 2.31
CA ILE A 300 10.51 2.57 2.26
C ILE A 300 11.33 2.20 3.48
N ILE A 301 12.61 1.95 3.29
CA ILE A 301 13.59 1.67 4.33
C ILE A 301 14.66 2.75 4.19
N ALA A 302 14.83 3.58 5.20
CA ALA A 302 15.79 4.68 5.18
C ALA A 302 16.68 4.64 6.43
N GLY A 303 17.98 4.94 6.28
CA GLY A 303 18.91 5.00 7.39
C GLY A 303 20.35 4.78 6.99
N ARG A 304 21.10 4.01 7.79
CA ARG A 304 22.53 3.77 7.62
C ARG A 304 22.85 3.00 6.36
N ILE A 305 23.83 3.46 5.62
CA ILE A 305 24.25 2.90 4.33
C ILE A 305 24.73 1.44 4.44
N ASP A 306 25.49 1.10 5.49
CA ASP A 306 26.01 -0.26 5.67
C ASP A 306 24.92 -1.31 5.92
N LEU A 307 23.80 -0.90 6.52
CA LEU A 307 22.63 -1.76 6.71
C LEU A 307 21.81 -1.85 5.42
N ILE A 308 21.58 -0.74 4.73
CA ILE A 308 20.87 -0.73 3.44
C ILE A 308 21.60 -1.60 2.41
N GLU A 309 22.92 -1.53 2.34
CA GLU A 309 23.70 -2.39 1.44
C GLU A 309 23.53 -3.90 1.76
N LYS A 310 23.44 -4.29 3.03
CA LYS A 310 23.10 -5.68 3.39
C LYS A 310 21.73 -6.09 2.86
N LEU A 311 20.74 -5.19 2.91
CA LEU A 311 19.41 -5.45 2.38
C LEU A 311 19.44 -5.56 0.84
N LYS A 312 20.21 -4.72 0.16
CA LYS A 312 20.37 -4.76 -1.31
C LYS A 312 20.96 -6.09 -1.80
N HIS A 313 21.79 -6.75 -1.01
CA HIS A 313 22.36 -8.07 -1.33
C HIS A 313 21.42 -9.25 -1.04
N SER A 314 20.26 -9.02 -0.41
CA SER A 314 19.31 -10.10 -0.11
C SER A 314 18.61 -10.63 -1.38
N PRO A 315 18.62 -11.95 -1.64
CA PRO A 315 17.86 -12.52 -2.77
C PRO A 315 16.35 -12.22 -2.69
N LEU A 316 15.83 -12.05 -1.48
CA LEU A 316 14.42 -11.70 -1.24
C LEU A 316 14.04 -10.36 -1.87
N LEU A 317 14.97 -9.41 -1.93
CA LEU A 317 14.73 -8.10 -2.54
C LEU A 317 14.21 -8.21 -3.98
N ARG A 318 14.68 -9.21 -4.76
CA ARG A 318 14.22 -9.40 -6.13
C ARG A 318 12.72 -9.68 -6.22
N ALA A 319 12.16 -10.39 -5.25
CA ALA A 319 10.72 -10.67 -5.17
C ALA A 319 9.91 -9.48 -4.65
N LEU A 320 10.54 -8.56 -3.91
CA LEU A 320 9.88 -7.45 -3.23
C LEU A 320 10.06 -6.10 -3.93
N ARG A 321 10.75 -6.04 -5.05
CA ARG A 321 11.07 -4.79 -5.74
C ARG A 321 9.83 -4.15 -6.39
N PRO A 322 9.69 -2.82 -6.35
CA PRO A 322 8.61 -2.10 -7.01
C PRO A 322 8.80 -2.07 -8.53
N ASP A 323 7.72 -1.85 -9.25
CA ASP A 323 7.70 -1.62 -10.69
C ASP A 323 8.00 -0.15 -11.07
N LYS A 324 8.05 0.14 -12.38
CA LYS A 324 8.31 1.50 -12.88
C LYS A 324 7.18 2.49 -12.57
N ILE A 325 5.93 2.02 -12.47
CA ILE A 325 4.77 2.87 -12.22
C ILE A 325 4.81 3.37 -10.78
N THR A 326 5.06 2.46 -9.84
CA THR A 326 5.23 2.77 -8.42
C THR A 326 6.38 3.76 -8.20
N LEU A 327 7.55 3.52 -8.82
CA LEU A 327 8.70 4.40 -8.66
C LEU A 327 8.47 5.79 -9.24
N ALA A 328 7.87 5.89 -10.43
CA ALA A 328 7.55 7.19 -11.04
C ALA A 328 6.55 8.01 -10.22
N ALA A 329 5.53 7.34 -9.67
CA ALA A 329 4.57 7.99 -8.78
C ALA A 329 5.23 8.46 -7.48
N LEU A 330 6.05 7.60 -6.86
CA LEU A 330 6.75 7.93 -5.63
C LEU A 330 7.74 9.08 -5.84
N GLU A 331 8.54 9.04 -6.91
CA GLU A 331 9.46 10.13 -7.27
C GLU A 331 8.72 11.47 -7.41
N ALA A 332 7.60 11.49 -8.15
CA ALA A 332 6.81 12.70 -8.34
C ALA A 332 6.27 13.27 -7.01
N VAL A 333 5.82 12.41 -6.09
CA VAL A 333 5.39 12.84 -4.75
C VAL A 333 6.56 13.36 -3.94
N LEU A 334 7.71 12.68 -3.93
CA LEU A 334 8.90 13.14 -3.20
C LEU A 334 9.42 14.48 -3.72
N VAL A 335 9.36 14.71 -5.05
CA VAL A 335 9.69 16.03 -5.64
C VAL A 335 8.72 17.12 -5.14
N LEU A 336 7.43 16.80 -4.97
CA LEU A 336 6.46 17.75 -4.42
C LEU A 336 6.84 18.18 -2.99
N TYR A 337 7.34 17.26 -2.16
CA TYR A 337 7.85 17.56 -0.82
C TYR A 337 9.06 18.50 -0.79
N MET A 338 9.81 18.61 -1.87
CA MET A 338 10.88 19.60 -1.99
C MET A 338 10.36 21.04 -2.14
N ASN A 339 9.05 21.22 -2.33
CA ASN A 339 8.39 22.52 -2.38
C ASN A 339 7.20 22.60 -1.40
N PRO A 340 7.46 22.86 -0.10
CA PRO A 340 6.42 22.87 0.94
C PRO A 340 5.25 23.82 0.66
N ALA A 341 5.47 24.92 -0.06
CA ALA A 341 4.42 25.88 -0.40
C ALA A 341 3.30 25.30 -1.29
N ARG A 342 3.60 24.21 -2.03
CA ARG A 342 2.64 23.53 -2.92
C ARG A 342 1.92 22.36 -2.24
N LEU A 343 2.49 21.82 -1.17
CA LEU A 343 1.98 20.58 -0.54
C LEU A 343 0.53 20.67 -0.13
N ALA A 344 0.13 21.71 0.60
CA ALA A 344 -1.24 21.88 1.11
C ALA A 344 -2.29 21.97 -0.02
N ASN A 345 -1.89 22.36 -1.23
CA ASN A 345 -2.79 22.48 -2.37
C ASN A 345 -2.80 21.26 -3.29
N GLU A 346 -1.72 20.48 -3.30
CA GLU A 346 -1.53 19.40 -4.28
C GLU A 346 -1.56 18.00 -3.66
N LEU A 347 -1.27 17.88 -2.36
CA LEU A 347 -1.27 16.58 -1.69
C LEU A 347 -2.64 16.28 -1.08
N PRO A 348 -3.42 15.32 -1.62
CA PRO A 348 -4.80 15.07 -1.17
C PRO A 348 -4.93 14.60 0.30
N THR A 349 -3.80 14.24 0.95
CA THR A 349 -3.77 13.82 2.36
C THR A 349 -3.55 14.98 3.34
N LEU A 350 -3.26 16.17 2.88
CA LEU A 350 -3.17 17.42 3.63
C LEU A 350 -4.39 18.31 3.38
#